data_1d8557d351f067f9fb91bb5e096625e6
#
_entry.id   1d8557d351f067f9fb91bb5e096625e6
#
_cell.length_a   1.000
_cell.length_b   1.000
_cell.length_c   1.000
_cell.angle_alpha   90.00
_cell.angle_beta   90.00
_cell.angle_gamma   90.00
#
_symmetry.space_group_name_H-M   'P 1'
#
loop_
_entity.id
_entity.type
_entity.pdbx_description
1 polymer ?
#
loop_
_entity_poly.entity_id
_entity_poly.type
_entity_poly.pdbx_seq_one_letter_code
_entity_poly.pdbx_strand_id
1 'polypeptide(L)'
;KENPQSMRGVVISSVIGDGDWVVAVNYASANKIPINPDASTYDANAINFVPSQDDDYINSVKELIKSQKTGYTVPLKEVVNGKLTGKTLDRKIDGATTWTPGDKMAFDALSGFTDVVSTKDFVKQMATSIVVVKEWALQHEKQVIAILKQSYTAANQIKQYDEWAVKASECVAKTYNLETPKYWYDLFKGQKCTKDGLEYNIGGSKVF
;
A
#
# COMPACT_ATOMS: atom_id res chain seq x y z
N LYS A 1 -13.18 8.47 -5.65
CA LYS A 1 -12.75 8.42 -7.07
C LYS A 1 -13.45 9.47 -7.95
N GLU A 2 -14.63 9.94 -7.58
CA GLU A 2 -15.42 10.88 -8.41
C GLU A 2 -14.87 12.31 -8.45
N ASN A 3 -14.19 12.75 -7.39
CA ASN A 3 -13.58 14.07 -7.33
C ASN A 3 -12.12 13.98 -6.84
N PRO A 4 -11.15 13.75 -7.73
CA PRO A 4 -9.73 13.67 -7.35
C PRO A 4 -9.22 14.93 -6.66
N GLN A 5 -9.77 16.10 -6.99
CA GLN A 5 -9.31 17.38 -6.41
C GLN A 5 -9.63 17.51 -4.91
N SER A 6 -10.53 16.68 -4.37
CA SER A 6 -10.76 16.60 -2.93
C SER A 6 -9.57 16.07 -2.12
N MET A 7 -8.56 15.52 -2.80
CA MET A 7 -7.30 15.11 -2.18
C MET A 7 -6.36 16.28 -1.85
N ARG A 8 -6.70 17.52 -2.25
CA ARG A 8 -5.92 18.69 -1.82
C ARG A 8 -6.11 18.95 -0.33
N GLY A 9 -5.03 19.23 0.35
CA GLY A 9 -4.99 19.50 1.78
C GLY A 9 -5.05 18.24 2.66
N VAL A 10 -5.19 17.03 2.09
CA VAL A 10 -5.12 15.80 2.89
C VAL A 10 -3.70 15.55 3.39
N VAL A 11 -3.59 14.91 4.55
CA VAL A 11 -2.34 14.44 5.14
C VAL A 11 -2.31 12.91 5.13
N ILE A 12 -1.31 12.35 4.49
CA ILE A 12 -1.17 10.91 4.28
C ILE A 12 0.11 10.41 4.95
N SER A 13 -0.01 9.47 5.89
CA SER A 13 1.14 8.75 6.44
C SER A 13 1.65 7.73 5.42
N SER A 14 2.96 7.67 5.21
CA SER A 14 3.58 6.92 4.12
C SER A 14 5.02 6.54 4.40
N VAL A 15 5.46 5.42 3.85
CA VAL A 15 6.89 5.14 3.64
C VAL A 15 7.32 5.90 2.38
N ILE A 16 7.87 7.10 2.58
CA ILE A 16 8.22 8.00 1.48
C ILE A 16 9.32 7.39 0.60
N GLY A 17 9.03 7.27 -0.70
CA GLY A 17 9.94 6.67 -1.68
C GLY A 17 9.71 5.17 -1.93
N ASP A 18 8.84 4.51 -1.16
CA ASP A 18 8.48 3.11 -1.41
C ASP A 18 7.40 2.99 -2.50
N GLY A 19 7.12 1.76 -2.90
CA GLY A 19 6.23 1.46 -4.01
C GLY A 19 4.79 1.90 -3.81
N ASP A 20 4.25 1.81 -2.62
CA ASP A 20 2.92 2.28 -2.27
C ASP A 20 2.81 3.82 -2.35
N TRP A 21 3.84 4.54 -1.90
CA TRP A 21 3.95 5.99 -2.08
C TRP A 21 4.00 6.38 -3.56
N VAL A 22 4.77 5.64 -4.39
CA VAL A 22 4.88 5.88 -5.83
C VAL A 22 3.51 5.77 -6.52
N VAL A 23 2.66 4.82 -6.12
CA VAL A 23 1.29 4.70 -6.65
C VAL A 23 0.46 5.95 -6.34
N ALA A 24 0.57 6.48 -5.12
CA ALA A 24 -0.12 7.71 -4.72
C ALA A 24 0.40 8.94 -5.47
N VAL A 25 1.72 9.04 -5.70
CA VAL A 25 2.35 10.08 -6.51
C VAL A 25 1.86 10.04 -7.95
N ASN A 26 1.77 8.85 -8.54
CA ASN A 26 1.27 8.69 -9.90
C ASN A 26 -0.21 9.06 -10.03
N TYR A 27 -1.02 8.73 -9.04
CA TYR A 27 -2.41 9.18 -8.96
C TYR A 27 -2.51 10.71 -8.92
N ALA A 28 -1.71 11.36 -8.07
CA ALA A 28 -1.66 12.81 -7.96
C ALA A 28 -1.26 13.45 -9.31
N SER A 29 -0.22 12.92 -9.94
CA SER A 29 0.27 13.39 -11.26
C SER A 29 -0.80 13.25 -12.34
N ALA A 30 -1.43 12.08 -12.45
CA ALA A 30 -2.47 11.81 -13.45
C ALA A 30 -3.69 12.75 -13.30
N ASN A 31 -3.97 13.20 -12.07
CA ASN A 31 -5.08 14.10 -11.75
C ASN A 31 -4.66 15.57 -11.59
N LYS A 32 -3.40 15.91 -11.89
CA LYS A 32 -2.84 17.27 -11.77
C LYS A 32 -3.02 17.86 -10.35
N ILE A 33 -2.81 17.04 -9.34
CA ILE A 33 -2.81 17.45 -7.94
C ILE A 33 -1.37 17.67 -7.51
N PRO A 34 -0.99 18.85 -7.01
CA PRO A 34 0.34 19.09 -6.47
C PRO A 34 0.63 18.17 -5.28
N ILE A 35 1.90 17.83 -5.12
CA ILE A 35 2.42 17.15 -3.92
C ILE A 35 3.29 18.16 -3.19
N ASN A 36 3.09 18.28 -1.89
CA ASN A 36 3.95 19.07 -1.03
C ASN A 36 5.33 18.39 -0.95
N PRO A 37 6.41 19.04 -1.38
CA PRO A 37 7.74 18.44 -1.43
C PRO A 37 8.41 18.28 -0.06
N ASP A 38 7.92 18.99 0.96
CA ASP A 38 8.51 19.00 2.31
C ASP A 38 7.56 18.37 3.32
N ALA A 39 7.92 17.18 3.78
CA ALA A 39 7.13 16.38 4.72
C ALA A 39 6.95 17.02 6.12
N SER A 40 7.71 18.06 6.44
CA SER A 40 7.58 18.83 7.68
C SER A 40 6.59 20.00 7.58
N THR A 41 6.01 20.19 6.39
CA THR A 41 5.12 21.32 6.09
C THR A 41 3.74 20.87 5.64
N TYR A 42 2.80 21.80 5.66
CA TYR A 42 1.42 21.63 5.20
C TYR A 42 1.06 22.67 4.15
N ASP A 43 0.68 22.23 2.97
CA ASP A 43 0.08 23.05 1.91
C ASP A 43 -1.37 22.61 1.67
N ALA A 44 -2.32 23.51 1.87
CA ALA A 44 -3.75 23.24 1.65
C ALA A 44 -4.12 22.95 0.18
N ASN A 45 -3.25 23.28 -0.77
CA ASN A 45 -3.45 23.05 -2.20
C ASN A 45 -2.78 21.77 -2.72
N ALA A 46 -2.05 21.04 -1.87
CA ALA A 46 -1.29 19.85 -2.24
C ALA A 46 -1.72 18.63 -1.42
N ILE A 47 -1.33 17.44 -1.86
CA ILE A 47 -1.28 16.26 -1.00
C ILE A 47 -0.03 16.38 -0.13
N ASN A 48 -0.19 16.19 1.18
CA ASN A 48 0.88 16.29 2.16
C ASN A 48 1.24 14.89 2.67
N PHE A 49 2.42 14.39 2.33
CA PHE A 49 2.92 13.14 2.85
C PHE A 49 3.74 13.39 4.12
N VAL A 50 3.47 12.60 5.15
CA VAL A 50 4.29 12.56 6.37
C VAL A 50 4.91 11.18 6.50
N PRO A 51 6.20 11.07 6.93
CA PRO A 51 6.85 9.79 7.07
C PRO A 51 6.17 8.97 8.18
N SER A 52 5.93 7.70 7.90
CA SER A 52 5.48 6.76 8.92
C SER A 52 6.60 6.46 9.91
N GLN A 53 6.22 6.12 11.14
CA GLN A 53 7.18 5.72 12.15
C GLN A 53 7.96 4.49 11.68
N ASP A 54 9.29 4.52 11.87
CA ASP A 54 10.23 3.44 11.53
C ASP A 54 10.21 3.02 10.05
N ASP A 55 9.76 3.89 9.14
CA ASP A 55 9.60 3.61 7.72
C ASP A 55 8.85 2.28 7.46
N ASP A 56 7.80 2.02 8.25
CA ASP A 56 6.99 0.81 8.18
C ASP A 56 5.58 1.11 7.66
N TYR A 57 5.17 0.42 6.60
CA TYR A 57 3.85 0.56 5.98
C TYR A 57 2.69 0.12 6.90
N ILE A 58 2.93 -0.76 7.86
CA ILE A 58 1.94 -1.12 8.89
C ILE A 58 1.78 0.03 9.88
N ASN A 59 2.87 0.74 10.23
CA ASN A 59 2.80 1.88 11.11
C ASN A 59 2.06 3.05 10.47
N SER A 60 2.15 3.25 9.14
CA SER A 60 1.36 4.27 8.45
C SER A 60 -0.15 4.07 8.66
N VAL A 61 -0.61 2.82 8.63
CA VAL A 61 -2.01 2.46 8.92
C VAL A 61 -2.35 2.62 10.39
N LYS A 62 -1.47 2.21 11.31
CA LYS A 62 -1.69 2.39 12.76
C LYS A 62 -1.83 3.87 13.11
N GLU A 63 -1.04 4.73 12.50
CA GLU A 63 -1.12 6.19 12.70
C GLU A 63 -2.43 6.76 12.17
N LEU A 64 -2.88 6.33 10.98
CA LEU A 64 -4.21 6.67 10.47
C LEU A 64 -5.30 6.25 11.46
N ILE A 65 -5.31 4.99 11.89
CA ILE A 65 -6.29 4.47 12.84
C ILE A 65 -6.26 5.26 14.16
N LYS A 66 -5.06 5.55 14.69
CA LYS A 66 -4.87 6.36 15.89
C LYS A 66 -5.44 7.76 15.70
N SER A 67 -5.10 8.41 14.59
CA SER A 67 -5.58 9.77 14.29
C SER A 67 -7.11 9.83 14.23
N GLN A 68 -7.74 8.85 13.59
CA GLN A 68 -9.20 8.83 13.44
C GLN A 68 -9.93 8.48 14.74
N LYS A 69 -9.38 7.57 15.56
CA LYS A 69 -10.04 7.11 16.80
C LYS A 69 -9.77 7.99 18.02
N THR A 70 -8.58 8.58 18.12
CA THR A 70 -8.15 9.31 19.31
C THR A 70 -7.99 10.82 19.11
N GLY A 71 -8.10 11.29 17.85
CA GLY A 71 -7.81 12.68 17.52
C GLY A 71 -6.31 13.02 17.48
N TYR A 72 -5.45 12.01 17.40
CA TYR A 72 -4.01 12.22 17.24
C TYR A 72 -3.72 13.10 16.01
N THR A 73 -2.85 14.07 16.16
CA THR A 73 -2.43 15.03 15.14
C THR A 73 -0.91 15.04 14.99
N VAL A 74 -0.46 15.50 13.83
CA VAL A 74 0.95 15.79 13.56
C VAL A 74 1.14 17.31 13.39
N PRO A 75 2.16 17.93 14.01
CA PRO A 75 2.43 19.35 13.86
C PRO A 75 3.18 19.60 12.54
N LEU A 76 2.59 20.40 11.65
CA LEU A 76 3.15 20.76 10.35
C LEU A 76 3.23 22.28 10.19
N LYS A 77 4.33 22.79 9.65
CA LYS A 77 4.50 24.23 9.37
C LYS A 77 3.67 24.61 8.14
N GLU A 78 2.83 25.64 8.30
CA GLU A 78 1.97 26.09 7.20
C GLU A 78 2.76 26.74 6.07
N VAL A 79 2.43 26.32 4.84
CA VAL A 79 2.94 26.91 3.58
C VAL A 79 1.75 27.49 2.80
N VAL A 80 1.90 28.72 2.33
CA VAL A 80 0.94 29.38 1.43
C VAL A 80 1.72 29.96 0.25
N ASN A 81 1.34 29.59 -0.97
CA ASN A 81 2.01 30.02 -2.20
C ASN A 81 3.53 29.78 -2.17
N GLY A 82 3.95 28.62 -1.66
CA GLY A 82 5.36 28.22 -1.58
C GLY A 82 6.18 28.92 -0.50
N LYS A 83 5.56 29.66 0.42
CA LYS A 83 6.24 30.39 1.50
C LYS A 83 5.71 29.95 2.86
N LEU A 84 6.62 29.77 3.83
CA LEU A 84 6.26 29.53 5.22
C LEU A 84 5.56 30.76 5.81
N THR A 85 4.42 30.53 6.47
CA THR A 85 3.65 31.60 7.15
C THR A 85 4.13 31.88 8.56
N GLY A 86 4.99 31.02 9.11
CA GLY A 86 5.42 31.06 10.50
C GLY A 86 4.46 30.36 11.48
N LYS A 87 3.33 29.83 11.00
CA LYS A 87 2.37 29.08 11.80
C LYS A 87 2.69 27.58 11.78
N THR A 88 2.41 26.90 12.88
CA THR A 88 2.36 25.45 12.96
C THR A 88 0.89 25.03 13.14
N LEU A 89 0.45 24.06 12.35
CA LEU A 89 -0.91 23.53 12.36
C LEU A 89 -0.88 22.08 12.83
N ASP A 90 -1.73 21.73 13.78
CA ASP A 90 -1.96 20.35 14.19
C ASP A 90 -2.93 19.70 13.19
N ARG A 91 -2.43 18.78 12.37
CA ARG A 91 -3.21 18.14 11.32
C ARG A 91 -3.47 16.68 11.65
N LYS A 92 -4.72 16.25 11.44
CA LYS A 92 -5.05 14.81 11.47
C LYS A 92 -4.43 14.11 10.27
N ILE A 93 -4.19 12.82 10.42
CA ILE A 93 -3.83 11.93 9.31
C ILE A 93 -5.14 11.46 8.67
N ASP A 94 -5.32 11.80 7.41
CA ASP A 94 -6.56 11.56 6.64
C ASP A 94 -6.48 10.28 5.82
N GLY A 95 -5.28 9.77 5.56
CA GLY A 95 -5.03 8.57 4.77
C GLY A 95 -3.70 7.90 5.10
N ALA A 96 -3.50 6.74 4.52
CA ALA A 96 -2.22 6.03 4.55
C ALA A 96 -1.93 5.39 3.20
N THR A 97 -0.65 5.31 2.83
CA THR A 97 -0.22 4.36 1.81
C THR A 97 0.25 3.09 2.51
N THR A 98 -0.03 1.94 1.93
CA THR A 98 0.29 0.67 2.58
C THR A 98 0.27 -0.51 1.63
N TRP A 99 0.91 -1.59 2.04
CA TRP A 99 0.79 -2.92 1.46
C TRP A 99 -0.18 -3.78 2.27
N THR A 100 -0.63 -4.87 1.68
CA THR A 100 -1.34 -5.93 2.39
C THR A 100 -0.43 -6.55 3.49
N PRO A 101 -0.91 -6.72 4.75
CA PRO A 101 -2.30 -6.65 5.21
C PRO A 101 -2.74 -5.28 5.77
N GLY A 102 -1.97 -4.22 5.61
CA GLY A 102 -2.30 -2.90 6.15
C GLY A 102 -3.63 -2.35 5.61
N ASP A 103 -3.94 -2.60 4.34
CA ASP A 103 -5.22 -2.28 3.72
C ASP A 103 -6.40 -2.91 4.47
N LYS A 104 -6.29 -4.20 4.81
CA LYS A 104 -7.30 -4.89 5.59
C LYS A 104 -7.40 -4.36 7.03
N MET A 105 -6.27 -4.03 7.66
CA MET A 105 -6.26 -3.43 9.00
C MET A 105 -7.04 -2.11 9.02
N ALA A 106 -6.83 -1.25 8.02
CA ALA A 106 -7.58 -0.01 7.89
C ALA A 106 -9.08 -0.28 7.67
N PHE A 107 -9.41 -1.20 6.75
CA PHE A 107 -10.77 -1.59 6.46
C PHE A 107 -11.52 -2.12 7.68
N ASP A 108 -10.90 -2.99 8.48
CA ASP A 108 -11.53 -3.56 9.67
C ASP A 108 -11.70 -2.54 10.79
N ALA A 109 -10.73 -1.63 10.95
CA ALA A 109 -10.68 -0.70 12.07
C ALA A 109 -11.51 0.57 11.88
N LEU A 110 -11.74 1.00 10.65
CA LEU A 110 -12.35 2.29 10.31
C LEU A 110 -13.61 2.12 9.50
N SER A 111 -14.52 3.10 9.60
CA SER A 111 -15.75 3.23 8.81
C SER A 111 -15.69 4.50 7.96
N GLY A 112 -16.34 4.48 6.80
CA GLY A 112 -16.36 5.63 5.89
C GLY A 112 -15.07 5.83 5.09
N PHE A 113 -14.13 4.87 5.13
CA PHE A 113 -12.89 4.89 4.35
C PHE A 113 -12.99 4.00 3.12
N THR A 114 -12.30 4.40 2.05
CA THR A 114 -12.22 3.65 0.79
C THR A 114 -10.81 3.67 0.23
N ASP A 115 -10.51 2.69 -0.62
CA ASP A 115 -9.31 2.75 -1.44
C ASP A 115 -9.45 3.85 -2.51
N VAL A 116 -8.52 4.78 -2.53
CA VAL A 116 -8.46 5.84 -3.54
C VAL A 116 -7.82 5.33 -4.82
N VAL A 117 -6.70 4.62 -4.67
CA VAL A 117 -5.89 4.10 -5.76
C VAL A 117 -5.12 2.87 -5.31
N SER A 118 -4.92 1.93 -6.22
CA SER A 118 -4.08 0.75 -5.99
C SER A 118 -3.20 0.44 -7.21
N THR A 119 -2.28 -0.51 -7.05
CA THR A 119 -1.47 -1.04 -8.16
C THR A 119 -2.32 -1.61 -9.30
N LYS A 120 -3.58 -1.96 -9.05
CA LYS A 120 -4.53 -2.40 -10.09
C LYS A 120 -4.90 -1.29 -11.06
N ASP A 121 -4.84 -0.04 -10.62
CA ASP A 121 -5.14 1.14 -11.47
C ASP A 121 -3.93 1.51 -12.35
N PHE A 122 -2.71 1.06 -11.98
CA PHE A 122 -1.44 1.36 -12.66
C PHE A 122 -0.65 0.09 -12.97
N VAL A 123 -1.24 -0.85 -13.68
CA VAL A 123 -0.76 -2.22 -13.94
C VAL A 123 0.66 -2.31 -14.52
N LYS A 124 1.18 -1.25 -15.12
CA LYS A 124 2.51 -1.26 -15.77
C LYS A 124 3.63 -0.69 -14.89
N GLN A 125 3.36 -0.26 -13.66
CA GLN A 125 4.31 0.56 -12.91
C GLN A 125 5.07 -0.19 -11.82
N MET A 126 4.61 -1.38 -11.43
CA MET A 126 5.28 -2.18 -10.40
C MET A 126 5.38 -3.64 -10.84
N ALA A 127 6.38 -3.92 -11.64
CA ALA A 127 6.69 -5.31 -11.99
C ALA A 127 7.46 -5.97 -10.83
N THR A 128 6.97 -7.10 -10.35
CA THR A 128 7.76 -7.96 -9.47
C THR A 128 8.86 -8.62 -10.30
N SER A 129 10.10 -8.47 -9.88
CA SER A 129 11.27 -9.00 -10.57
C SER A 129 12.09 -9.88 -9.64
N ILE A 130 12.64 -10.95 -10.18
CA ILE A 130 13.66 -11.75 -9.52
C ILE A 130 15.03 -11.25 -10.00
N VAL A 131 15.82 -10.72 -9.08
CA VAL A 131 17.15 -10.17 -9.37
C VAL A 131 18.20 -11.11 -8.82
N VAL A 132 19.20 -11.43 -9.64
CA VAL A 132 20.35 -12.27 -9.26
C VAL A 132 21.65 -11.58 -9.65
N VAL A 133 22.74 -11.89 -8.94
CA VAL A 133 24.08 -11.45 -9.31
C VAL A 133 24.45 -12.10 -10.64
N LYS A 134 24.76 -11.30 -11.66
CA LYS A 134 24.99 -11.76 -13.04
C LYS A 134 26.06 -12.85 -13.12
N GLU A 135 27.21 -12.61 -12.50
CA GLU A 135 28.36 -13.54 -12.52
C GLU A 135 27.98 -14.87 -11.88
N TRP A 136 27.25 -14.84 -10.77
CA TRP A 136 26.76 -16.06 -10.12
C TRP A 136 25.74 -16.80 -11.01
N ALA A 137 24.82 -16.08 -11.62
CA ALA A 137 23.80 -16.67 -12.48
C ALA A 137 24.41 -17.39 -13.70
N LEU A 138 25.43 -16.78 -14.32
CA LEU A 138 26.14 -17.37 -15.45
C LEU A 138 26.89 -18.65 -15.07
N GLN A 139 27.43 -18.71 -13.86
CA GLN A 139 28.13 -19.91 -13.35
C GLN A 139 27.16 -21.01 -12.89
N HIS A 140 25.92 -20.64 -12.55
CA HIS A 140 24.92 -21.52 -11.93
C HIS A 140 23.59 -21.56 -12.74
N GLU A 141 23.66 -21.43 -14.04
CA GLU A 141 22.50 -21.33 -14.93
C GLU A 141 21.44 -22.42 -14.69
N LYS A 142 21.90 -23.68 -14.56
CA LYS A 142 20.98 -24.81 -14.28
C LYS A 142 20.22 -24.65 -12.95
N GLN A 143 20.87 -24.12 -11.94
CA GLN A 143 20.25 -23.88 -10.63
C GLN A 143 19.23 -22.73 -10.71
N VAL A 144 19.57 -21.64 -11.40
CA VAL A 144 18.66 -20.51 -11.64
C VAL A 144 17.39 -20.97 -12.37
N ILE A 145 17.56 -21.74 -13.46
CA ILE A 145 16.46 -22.30 -14.23
C ILE A 145 15.60 -23.23 -13.37
N ALA A 146 16.22 -24.09 -12.54
CA ALA A 146 15.49 -24.99 -11.65
C ALA A 146 14.66 -24.22 -10.62
N ILE A 147 15.21 -23.18 -9.99
CA ILE A 147 14.51 -22.33 -9.02
C ILE A 147 13.30 -21.65 -9.69
N LEU A 148 13.51 -21.02 -10.85
CA LEU A 148 12.43 -20.35 -11.59
C LEU A 148 11.33 -21.34 -11.99
N LYS A 149 11.71 -22.51 -12.53
CA LYS A 149 10.73 -23.55 -12.90
C LYS A 149 9.89 -24.00 -11.71
N GLN A 150 10.51 -24.24 -10.57
CA GLN A 150 9.80 -24.65 -9.34
C GLN A 150 8.86 -23.54 -8.86
N SER A 151 9.32 -22.28 -8.85
CA SER A 151 8.49 -21.14 -8.45
C SER A 151 7.25 -20.98 -9.33
N TYR A 152 7.42 -21.05 -10.66
CA TYR A 152 6.27 -20.98 -11.58
C TYR A 152 5.34 -22.19 -11.47
N THR A 153 5.90 -23.38 -11.25
CA THR A 153 5.08 -24.58 -11.04
C THR A 153 4.23 -24.45 -9.77
N ALA A 154 4.83 -24.00 -8.66
CA ALA A 154 4.12 -23.78 -7.41
C ALA A 154 3.03 -22.70 -7.55
N ALA A 155 3.34 -21.58 -8.22
CA ALA A 155 2.37 -20.52 -8.47
C ALA A 155 1.16 -21.02 -9.28
N ASN A 156 1.40 -21.84 -10.32
CA ASN A 156 0.34 -22.46 -11.12
C ASN A 156 -0.50 -23.44 -10.29
N GLN A 157 0.11 -24.22 -9.43
CA GLN A 157 -0.61 -25.15 -8.53
C GLN A 157 -1.52 -24.38 -7.57
N ILE A 158 -1.03 -23.31 -6.93
CA ILE A 158 -1.82 -22.44 -6.04
C ILE A 158 -3.02 -21.84 -6.79
N LYS A 159 -2.80 -21.44 -8.05
CA LYS A 159 -3.87 -20.87 -8.87
C LYS A 159 -4.94 -21.89 -9.27
N GLN A 160 -4.54 -23.11 -9.61
CA GLN A 160 -5.42 -24.12 -10.22
C GLN A 160 -6.09 -25.03 -9.21
N TYR A 161 -5.44 -25.32 -8.07
CA TYR A 161 -5.89 -26.31 -7.11
C TYR A 161 -6.08 -25.71 -5.73
N ASP A 162 -7.27 -25.83 -5.17
CA ASP A 162 -7.61 -25.26 -3.85
C ASP A 162 -6.78 -25.85 -2.73
N GLU A 163 -6.47 -27.15 -2.78
CA GLU A 163 -5.62 -27.79 -1.76
C GLU A 163 -4.22 -27.16 -1.65
N TRP A 164 -3.64 -26.72 -2.75
CA TRP A 164 -2.36 -26.02 -2.76
C TRP A 164 -2.49 -24.58 -2.30
N ALA A 165 -3.60 -23.91 -2.62
CA ALA A 165 -3.90 -22.59 -2.10
C ALA A 165 -4.05 -22.61 -0.57
N VAL A 166 -4.73 -23.63 -0.02
CA VAL A 166 -4.86 -23.82 1.45
C VAL A 166 -3.48 -24.02 2.09
N LYS A 167 -2.68 -24.98 1.58
CA LYS A 167 -1.32 -25.24 2.11
C LYS A 167 -0.41 -24.02 2.03
N ALA A 168 -0.45 -23.26 0.93
CA ALA A 168 0.31 -22.03 0.78
C ALA A 168 -0.13 -20.98 1.80
N SER A 169 -1.44 -20.86 2.05
CA SER A 169 -2.01 -19.92 3.01
C SER A 169 -1.56 -20.23 4.44
N GLU A 170 -1.56 -21.51 4.83
CA GLU A 170 -1.05 -21.97 6.12
C GLU A 170 0.45 -21.66 6.27
N CYS A 171 1.23 -21.91 5.21
CA CYS A 171 2.66 -21.64 5.19
C CYS A 171 2.95 -20.15 5.35
N VAL A 172 2.26 -19.27 4.61
CA VAL A 172 2.45 -17.81 4.67
C VAL A 172 2.06 -17.28 6.05
N ALA A 173 0.88 -17.66 6.56
CA ALA A 173 0.43 -17.24 7.89
C ALA A 173 1.45 -17.62 8.98
N LYS A 174 2.00 -18.83 8.92
CA LYS A 174 3.02 -19.29 9.87
C LYS A 174 4.35 -18.56 9.70
N THR A 175 4.80 -18.35 8.46
CA THR A 175 6.11 -17.75 8.17
C THR A 175 6.19 -16.30 8.60
N TYR A 176 5.16 -15.52 8.30
CA TYR A 176 5.11 -14.10 8.62
C TYR A 176 4.51 -13.81 10.00
N ASN A 177 3.85 -14.80 10.61
CA ASN A 177 3.11 -14.64 11.86
C ASN A 177 2.11 -13.47 11.81
N LEU A 178 1.49 -13.29 10.65
CA LEU A 178 0.54 -12.23 10.34
C LEU A 178 -0.73 -12.85 9.78
N GLU A 179 -1.88 -12.40 10.31
CA GLU A 179 -3.21 -12.80 9.85
C GLU A 179 -3.49 -14.31 9.96
N THR A 180 -4.68 -14.72 9.54
CA THR A 180 -5.11 -16.14 9.56
C THR A 180 -4.82 -16.82 8.23
N PRO A 181 -4.70 -18.18 8.20
CA PRO A 181 -4.62 -18.92 6.93
C PRO A 181 -5.79 -18.61 5.99
N LYS A 182 -7.02 -18.44 6.55
CA LYS A 182 -8.18 -18.06 5.74
C LYS A 182 -8.00 -16.71 5.06
N TYR A 183 -7.43 -15.72 5.74
CA TYR A 183 -7.15 -14.42 5.15
C TYR A 183 -6.22 -14.55 3.93
N TRP A 184 -5.12 -15.29 4.06
CA TRP A 184 -4.19 -15.51 2.96
C TRP A 184 -4.80 -16.30 1.80
N TYR A 185 -5.67 -17.28 2.11
CA TYR A 185 -6.40 -18.00 1.08
C TYR A 185 -7.33 -17.05 0.28
N ASP A 186 -8.11 -16.23 0.97
CA ASP A 186 -9.01 -15.25 0.35
C ASP A 186 -8.20 -14.23 -0.49
N LEU A 187 -7.01 -13.85 -0.01
CA LEU A 187 -6.09 -12.97 -0.74
C LEU A 187 -5.58 -13.62 -2.05
N PHE A 188 -5.18 -14.88 -2.02
CA PHE A 188 -4.72 -15.59 -3.23
C PHE A 188 -5.84 -15.77 -4.26
N LYS A 189 -7.04 -16.02 -3.83
CA LYS A 189 -8.23 -16.17 -4.70
C LYS A 189 -8.82 -14.84 -5.14
N GLY A 190 -8.61 -13.80 -4.39
CA GLY A 190 -9.26 -12.50 -4.53
C GLY A 190 -10.64 -12.48 -3.88
N GLN A 191 -10.84 -11.52 -3.00
CA GLN A 191 -12.09 -11.36 -2.27
C GLN A 191 -12.70 -9.99 -2.53
N LYS A 192 -14.01 -9.96 -2.79
CA LYS A 192 -14.81 -8.74 -2.73
C LYS A 192 -15.40 -8.60 -1.32
N CYS A 193 -15.19 -7.46 -0.72
CA CYS A 193 -15.80 -7.10 0.57
C CYS A 193 -16.65 -5.85 0.38
N THR A 194 -17.75 -5.75 1.13
CA THR A 194 -18.58 -4.54 1.16
C THR A 194 -18.65 -4.04 2.59
N LYS A 195 -18.38 -2.77 2.79
CA LYS A 195 -18.52 -2.11 4.07
C LYS A 195 -19.02 -0.69 3.87
N ASP A 196 -20.00 -0.27 4.64
CA ASP A 196 -20.62 1.07 4.56
C ASP A 196 -21.12 1.43 3.15
N GLY A 197 -21.60 0.43 2.37
CA GLY A 197 -22.05 0.62 0.99
C GLY A 197 -20.92 0.75 -0.05
N LEU A 198 -19.67 0.63 0.35
CA LEU A 198 -18.51 0.70 -0.53
C LEU A 198 -17.98 -0.71 -0.82
N GLU A 199 -17.73 -0.99 -2.11
CA GLU A 199 -17.05 -2.22 -2.52
C GLU A 199 -15.53 -2.07 -2.36
N TYR A 200 -14.91 -3.12 -1.84
CA TYR A 200 -13.50 -3.21 -1.58
C TYR A 200 -12.96 -4.56 -2.10
N ASN A 201 -11.89 -4.53 -2.87
CA ASN A 201 -11.30 -5.73 -3.43
C ASN A 201 -9.95 -6.02 -2.76
N ILE A 202 -9.84 -7.14 -2.06
CA ILE A 202 -8.61 -7.61 -1.45
C ILE A 202 -8.02 -8.73 -2.33
N GLY A 203 -6.73 -8.62 -2.64
CA GLY A 203 -6.01 -9.66 -3.35
C GLY A 203 -6.44 -9.90 -4.80
N GLY A 204 -6.33 -11.15 -5.23
CA GLY A 204 -6.61 -11.55 -6.61
C GLY A 204 -5.55 -11.05 -7.59
N SER A 205 -4.27 -11.14 -7.21
CA SER A 205 -3.17 -10.87 -8.14
C SER A 205 -3.31 -11.73 -9.37
N LYS A 206 -3.27 -11.12 -10.53
CA LYS A 206 -3.13 -11.87 -11.78
C LYS A 206 -1.70 -12.41 -11.81
N VAL A 207 -1.54 -13.66 -11.44
CA VAL A 207 -0.30 -14.39 -11.69
C VAL A 207 -0.27 -14.68 -13.18
N PHE A 208 0.76 -14.22 -13.84
CA PHE A 208 0.98 -14.44 -15.28
C PHE A 208 1.33 -15.88 -15.56
#